data_21cfe02e06fd2a1bccdacaf79938def8
#
_entry.id   21cfe02e06fd2a1bccdacaf79938def8
#
_cell.length_a   1.000
_cell.length_b   1.000
_cell.length_c   1.000
_cell.angle_alpha   90.00
_cell.angle_beta   90.00
_cell.angle_gamma   90.00
#
_symmetry.space_group_name_H-M   'P 1'
#
loop_
_entity.id
_entity.type
_entity.pdbx_description
1 polymer ?
#
loop_
_entity_poly.entity_id
_entity_poly.type
_entity_poly.pdbx_seq_one_letter_code
_entity_poly.pdbx_strand_id
1 'polypeptide(L)'
;MAATAEMQALALELAPHACCLVPERREELTTEGGLNVAGQLAQLTPYVQRLVARGIRVSLFIDPASEQIAAAAQTGAQVVELHTGAYATGQAGEIERLQQAATQAAALGLEVHAGHGLTFDNVGPVASIPQIRELNIGHFLIGQAIADGLPAVIREMKHRIAQGMVS
;
A
#
# COMPACT_ATOMS: atom_id res chain seq x y z
N MET A 1 3.93 -6.51 7.79
CA MET A 1 4.64 -6.74 9.07
C MET A 1 5.14 -5.43 9.64
N ALA A 2 5.29 -5.32 10.98
CA ALA A 2 5.94 -4.16 11.59
C ALA A 2 7.45 -4.11 11.31
N ALA A 3 8.03 -2.92 11.35
CA ALA A 3 9.47 -2.71 11.17
C ALA A 3 10.26 -2.97 12.47
N THR A 4 10.07 -4.15 13.09
CA THR A 4 10.76 -4.57 14.32
C THR A 4 11.94 -5.51 14.03
N ALA A 5 12.89 -5.60 14.97
CA ALA A 5 14.04 -6.51 14.83
C ALA A 5 13.59 -7.98 14.74
N GLU A 6 12.54 -8.39 15.47
CA GLU A 6 11.96 -9.72 15.43
C GLU A 6 11.40 -10.04 14.03
N MET A 7 10.56 -9.16 13.48
CA MET A 7 9.97 -9.35 12.16
C MET A 7 11.03 -9.35 11.05
N GLN A 8 12.09 -8.53 11.20
CA GLN A 8 13.21 -8.58 10.26
C GLN A 8 13.93 -9.92 10.29
N ALA A 9 14.20 -10.46 11.49
CA ALA A 9 14.86 -11.76 11.62
C ALA A 9 14.03 -12.88 10.97
N LEU A 10 12.71 -12.90 11.23
CA LEU A 10 11.79 -13.85 10.60
C LEU A 10 11.76 -13.71 9.08
N ALA A 11 11.70 -12.50 8.55
CA ALA A 11 11.70 -12.27 7.12
C ALA A 11 13.02 -12.70 6.46
N LEU A 12 14.15 -12.46 7.09
CA LEU A 12 15.47 -12.87 6.59
C LEU A 12 15.63 -14.41 6.59
N GLU A 13 15.06 -15.10 7.58
CA GLU A 13 15.04 -16.54 7.67
C GLU A 13 14.14 -17.18 6.61
N LEU A 14 12.87 -16.72 6.51
CA LEU A 14 11.88 -17.25 5.59
C LEU A 14 12.13 -16.85 4.14
N ALA A 15 12.81 -15.73 3.92
CA ALA A 15 13.09 -15.15 2.60
C ALA A 15 11.84 -15.14 1.68
N PRO A 16 10.73 -14.52 2.09
CA PRO A 16 9.53 -14.43 1.25
C PRO A 16 9.83 -13.64 -0.03
N HIS A 17 9.00 -13.86 -1.06
CA HIS A 17 9.11 -13.09 -2.30
C HIS A 17 9.00 -11.57 -2.07
N ALA A 18 8.07 -11.16 -1.21
CA ALA A 18 7.85 -9.76 -0.86
C ALA A 18 7.36 -9.60 0.58
N CYS A 19 7.53 -8.40 1.12
CA CYS A 19 6.91 -7.98 2.37
C CYS A 19 6.46 -6.53 2.30
N CYS A 20 5.36 -6.22 3.00
CA CYS A 20 4.90 -4.86 3.21
C CYS A 20 5.18 -4.44 4.66
N LEU A 21 5.84 -3.30 4.84
CA LEU A 21 6.04 -2.69 6.15
C LEU A 21 4.87 -1.77 6.47
N VAL A 22 4.23 -2.05 7.60
CA VAL A 22 3.05 -1.32 8.08
C VAL A 22 3.28 -0.84 9.51
N PRO A 23 2.65 0.25 9.95
CA PRO A 23 2.74 0.68 11.34
C PRO A 23 1.92 -0.26 12.24
N GLU A 24 2.44 -0.57 13.42
CA GLU A 24 1.73 -1.29 14.49
C GLU A 24 1.57 -0.44 15.75
N ARG A 25 2.43 0.56 15.95
CA ARG A 25 2.43 1.44 17.12
C ARG A 25 2.06 2.85 16.72
N ARG A 26 1.50 3.60 17.68
CA ARG A 26 1.10 5.00 17.45
C ARG A 26 2.25 5.90 17.02
N GLU A 27 3.45 5.65 17.51
CA GLU A 27 4.65 6.43 17.17
C GLU A 27 5.12 6.22 15.72
N GLU A 28 4.67 5.13 15.09
CA GLU A 28 5.00 4.76 13.71
C GLU A 28 4.02 5.34 12.71
N LEU A 29 2.86 5.82 13.18
CA LEU A 29 1.78 6.34 12.35
C LEU A 29 2.03 7.79 11.91
N THR A 30 1.52 8.10 10.74
CA THR A 30 1.15 9.46 10.36
C THR A 30 -0.21 9.83 10.95
N THR A 31 -0.68 11.05 10.73
CA THR A 31 -2.02 11.48 11.17
C THR A 31 -3.16 10.72 10.47
N GLU A 32 -2.90 10.12 9.32
CA GLU A 32 -3.88 9.43 8.48
C GLU A 32 -3.82 7.90 8.58
N GLY A 33 -2.77 7.36 9.19
CA GLY A 33 -2.67 5.93 9.49
C GLY A 33 -1.62 5.15 8.71
N GLY A 34 -0.88 5.77 7.77
CA GLY A 34 0.27 5.17 7.09
C GLY A 34 1.53 5.15 7.96
N LEU A 35 2.54 4.41 7.52
CA LEU A 35 3.86 4.40 8.15
C LEU A 35 4.55 5.75 7.96
N ASN A 36 4.98 6.39 9.04
CA ASN A 36 5.72 7.65 8.98
C ASN A 36 7.18 7.44 8.56
N VAL A 37 7.39 7.26 7.26
CA VAL A 37 8.71 7.01 6.68
C VAL A 37 9.61 8.24 6.79
N ALA A 38 9.07 9.44 6.54
CA ALA A 38 9.83 10.68 6.61
C ALA A 38 10.41 10.92 8.01
N GLY A 39 9.60 10.69 9.06
CA GLY A 39 10.03 10.83 10.45
C GLY A 39 10.99 9.73 10.92
N GLN A 40 11.03 8.59 10.23
CA GLN A 40 11.82 7.41 10.63
C GLN A 40 12.84 6.99 9.56
N LEU A 41 13.19 7.88 8.63
CA LEU A 41 14.04 7.56 7.48
C LEU A 41 15.39 6.92 7.89
N ALA A 42 16.05 7.46 8.90
CA ALA A 42 17.33 6.96 9.38
C ALA A 42 17.26 5.53 9.93
N GLN A 43 16.12 5.15 10.51
CA GLN A 43 15.87 3.80 11.04
C GLN A 43 15.42 2.83 9.94
N LEU A 44 14.52 3.27 9.07
CA LEU A 44 13.91 2.42 8.05
C LEU A 44 14.87 2.11 6.90
N THR A 45 15.75 3.04 6.52
CA THR A 45 16.71 2.83 5.44
C THR A 45 17.57 1.56 5.64
N PRO A 46 18.33 1.40 6.74
CA PRO A 46 19.11 0.19 6.94
C PRO A 46 18.25 -1.07 7.11
N TYR A 47 17.04 -0.94 7.64
CA TYR A 47 16.09 -2.05 7.76
C TYR A 47 15.67 -2.56 6.38
N VAL A 48 15.21 -1.68 5.51
CA VAL A 48 14.80 -1.99 4.13
C VAL A 48 15.97 -2.57 3.34
N GLN A 49 17.14 -1.94 3.40
CA GLN A 49 18.32 -2.40 2.67
C GLN A 49 18.75 -3.83 3.02
N ARG A 50 18.62 -4.26 4.28
CA ARG A 50 18.89 -5.65 4.67
C ARG A 50 17.92 -6.64 4.02
N LEU A 51 16.64 -6.30 3.97
CA LEU A 51 15.62 -7.14 3.31
C LEU A 51 15.88 -7.22 1.80
N VAL A 52 16.14 -6.09 1.17
CA VAL A 52 16.45 -6.01 -0.26
C VAL A 52 17.72 -6.80 -0.61
N ALA A 53 18.78 -6.70 0.20
CA ALA A 53 20.01 -7.47 0.02
C ALA A 53 19.78 -9.00 0.12
N ARG A 54 18.73 -9.44 0.82
CA ARG A 54 18.32 -10.85 0.90
C ARG A 54 17.46 -11.27 -0.31
N GLY A 55 17.16 -10.36 -1.22
CA GLY A 55 16.32 -10.60 -2.39
C GLY A 55 14.81 -10.47 -2.11
N ILE A 56 14.44 -9.91 -0.97
CA ILE A 56 13.03 -9.68 -0.60
C ILE A 56 12.58 -8.35 -1.19
N ARG A 57 11.48 -8.35 -1.93
CA ARG A 57 10.84 -7.14 -2.44
C ARG A 57 10.12 -6.42 -1.30
N VAL A 58 10.44 -5.15 -1.08
CA VAL A 58 9.90 -4.38 0.05
C VAL A 58 8.90 -3.34 -0.44
N SER A 59 7.70 -3.37 0.14
CA SER A 59 6.65 -2.35 0.03
C SER A 59 6.54 -1.57 1.34
N LEU A 60 6.24 -0.27 1.25
CA LEU A 60 5.96 0.61 2.38
C LEU A 60 4.52 1.09 2.30
N PHE A 61 3.70 0.82 3.32
CA PHE A 61 2.33 1.30 3.42
C PHE A 61 2.32 2.73 3.97
N ILE A 62 2.08 3.70 3.10
CA ILE A 62 2.23 5.14 3.39
C ILE A 62 0.98 5.93 3.02
N ASP A 63 0.80 7.09 3.65
CA ASP A 63 -0.20 8.05 3.19
C ASP A 63 0.21 8.65 1.83
N PRO A 64 -0.76 9.08 1.01
CA PRO A 64 -0.53 9.72 -0.29
C PRO A 64 -0.02 11.16 -0.11
N ALA A 65 1.07 11.33 0.64
CA ALA A 65 1.71 12.60 0.94
C ALA A 65 3.09 12.68 0.26
N SER A 66 3.38 13.80 -0.39
CA SER A 66 4.61 14.00 -1.18
C SER A 66 5.88 13.72 -0.38
N GLU A 67 5.92 14.13 0.87
CA GLU A 67 7.06 13.91 1.77
C GLU A 67 7.27 12.42 2.10
N GLN A 68 6.19 11.66 2.31
CA GLN A 68 6.27 10.23 2.59
C GLN A 68 6.77 9.45 1.36
N ILE A 69 6.29 9.82 0.17
CA ILE A 69 6.72 9.22 -1.10
C ILE A 69 8.21 9.50 -1.36
N ALA A 70 8.64 10.76 -1.18
CA ALA A 70 10.03 11.14 -1.36
C ALA A 70 10.97 10.41 -0.37
N ALA A 71 10.53 10.25 0.88
CA ALA A 71 11.27 9.50 1.89
C ALA A 71 11.30 8.00 1.56
N ALA A 72 10.17 7.42 1.12
CA ALA A 72 10.11 6.01 0.73
C ALA A 72 11.13 5.68 -0.37
N ALA A 73 11.24 6.52 -1.40
CA ALA A 73 12.22 6.33 -2.47
C ALA A 73 13.68 6.32 -1.95
N GLN A 74 13.97 7.05 -0.88
CA GLN A 74 15.32 7.11 -0.29
C GLN A 74 15.68 5.87 0.53
N THR A 75 14.69 5.08 0.98
CA THR A 75 14.96 3.85 1.75
C THR A 75 15.55 2.72 0.91
N GLY A 76 15.34 2.74 -0.42
CA GLY A 76 15.65 1.63 -1.32
C GLY A 76 14.51 0.59 -1.44
N ALA A 77 13.32 0.87 -0.91
CA ALA A 77 12.12 0.09 -1.19
C ALA A 77 11.76 0.16 -2.68
N GLN A 78 11.21 -0.91 -3.23
CA GLN A 78 10.83 -0.98 -4.62
C GLN A 78 9.36 -0.61 -4.85
N VAL A 79 8.56 -0.66 -3.80
CA VAL A 79 7.10 -0.51 -3.87
C VAL A 79 6.63 0.44 -2.78
N VAL A 80 5.59 1.20 -3.08
CA VAL A 80 4.76 1.87 -2.08
C VAL A 80 3.32 1.41 -2.23
N GLU A 81 2.66 1.19 -1.11
CA GLU A 81 1.22 1.00 -1.05
C GLU A 81 0.59 2.27 -0.49
N LEU A 82 -0.18 2.97 -1.31
CA LEU A 82 -0.88 4.19 -0.93
C LEU A 82 -2.10 3.86 -0.08
N HIS A 83 -2.19 4.47 1.09
CA HIS A 83 -3.32 4.33 2.01
C HIS A 83 -4.57 5.01 1.43
N THR A 84 -5.63 4.25 1.19
CA THR A 84 -6.89 4.76 0.60
C THR A 84 -7.99 5.01 1.62
N GLY A 85 -7.68 5.05 2.91
CA GLY A 85 -8.68 5.17 3.97
C GLY A 85 -9.47 6.47 3.94
N ALA A 86 -8.81 7.61 3.75
CA ALA A 86 -9.47 8.92 3.63
C ALA A 86 -10.42 8.96 2.42
N TYR A 87 -9.99 8.41 1.28
CA TYR A 87 -10.83 8.23 0.10
C TYR A 87 -12.03 7.32 0.41
N ALA A 88 -11.80 6.18 1.05
CA ALA A 88 -12.84 5.21 1.36
C ALA A 88 -13.92 5.75 2.32
N THR A 89 -13.56 6.73 3.16
CA THR A 89 -14.50 7.45 4.04
C THR A 89 -15.19 8.64 3.37
N GLY A 90 -14.93 8.89 2.07
CA GLY A 90 -15.60 9.91 1.29
C GLY A 90 -15.06 11.33 1.49
N GLN A 91 -13.82 11.48 1.94
CA GLN A 91 -13.21 12.82 2.01
C GLN A 91 -13.02 13.40 0.61
N ALA A 92 -13.39 14.68 0.45
CA ALA A 92 -13.32 15.37 -0.84
C ALA A 92 -11.86 15.59 -1.28
N GLY A 93 -11.59 15.43 -2.59
CA GLY A 93 -10.26 15.65 -3.19
C GLY A 93 -9.29 14.50 -3.05
N GLU A 94 -9.67 13.40 -2.38
CA GLU A 94 -8.74 12.28 -2.12
C GLU A 94 -8.41 11.46 -3.37
N ILE A 95 -9.30 11.37 -4.35
CA ILE A 95 -8.98 10.66 -5.59
C ILE A 95 -7.91 11.41 -6.40
N GLU A 96 -8.00 12.71 -6.48
CA GLU A 96 -7.00 13.57 -7.11
C GLU A 96 -5.67 13.52 -6.36
N ARG A 97 -5.71 13.47 -5.03
CA ARG A 97 -4.53 13.31 -4.18
C ARG A 97 -3.85 11.96 -4.42
N LEU A 98 -4.60 10.87 -4.50
CA LEU A 98 -4.09 9.54 -4.84
C LEU A 98 -3.45 9.53 -6.24
N GLN A 99 -4.07 10.17 -7.22
CA GLN A 99 -3.55 10.26 -8.58
C GLN A 99 -2.23 11.03 -8.65
N GLN A 100 -2.13 12.16 -7.93
CA GLN A 100 -0.88 12.93 -7.82
C GLN A 100 0.21 12.12 -7.13
N ALA A 101 -0.13 11.46 -6.03
CA ALA A 101 0.77 10.61 -5.27
C ALA A 101 1.31 9.44 -6.11
N ALA A 102 0.42 8.76 -6.84
CA ALA A 102 0.79 7.64 -7.72
C ALA A 102 1.72 8.11 -8.86
N THR A 103 1.44 9.28 -9.43
CA THR A 103 2.29 9.88 -10.47
C THR A 103 3.68 10.21 -9.92
N GLN A 104 3.76 10.83 -8.74
CA GLN A 104 5.03 11.16 -8.09
C GLN A 104 5.84 9.89 -7.77
N ALA A 105 5.21 8.88 -7.18
CA ALA A 105 5.87 7.64 -6.81
C ALA A 105 6.45 6.92 -8.05
N ALA A 106 5.67 6.83 -9.13
CA ALA A 106 6.11 6.26 -10.39
C ALA A 106 7.28 7.05 -11.02
N ALA A 107 7.25 8.39 -10.94
CA ALA A 107 8.34 9.24 -11.42
C ALA A 107 9.65 9.04 -10.63
N LEU A 108 9.55 8.62 -9.36
CA LEU A 108 10.70 8.25 -8.51
C LEU A 108 11.14 6.79 -8.69
N GLY A 109 10.55 6.05 -9.62
CA GLY A 109 10.90 4.66 -9.93
C GLY A 109 10.27 3.63 -8.99
N LEU A 110 9.31 4.03 -8.16
CA LEU A 110 8.58 3.10 -7.28
C LEU A 110 7.42 2.46 -8.05
N GLU A 111 7.20 1.18 -7.82
CA GLU A 111 5.93 0.55 -8.20
C GLU A 111 4.85 0.97 -7.20
N VAL A 112 3.65 1.24 -7.71
CA VAL A 112 2.56 1.81 -6.90
C VAL A 112 1.46 0.78 -6.71
N HIS A 113 1.18 0.47 -5.47
CA HIS A 113 0.02 -0.27 -5.01
C HIS A 113 -0.91 0.67 -4.24
N ALA A 114 -2.14 0.25 -3.98
CA ALA A 114 -3.09 0.98 -3.14
C ALA A 114 -3.99 0.01 -2.36
N GLY A 115 -4.41 0.43 -1.18
CA GLY A 115 -5.26 -0.42 -0.35
C GLY A 115 -5.80 0.28 0.88
N HIS A 116 -6.64 -0.45 1.59
CA HIS A 116 -7.36 -0.07 2.80
C HIS A 116 -8.72 0.60 2.54
N GLY A 117 -9.80 -0.06 2.97
CA GLY A 117 -11.16 0.48 2.90
C GLY A 117 -11.83 0.36 1.53
N LEU A 118 -11.20 -0.27 0.54
CA LEU A 118 -11.80 -0.47 -0.78
C LEU A 118 -12.90 -1.53 -0.76
N THR A 119 -13.99 -1.23 -1.48
CA THR A 119 -15.21 -2.04 -1.62
C THR A 119 -15.62 -2.14 -3.09
N PHE A 120 -16.72 -2.84 -3.39
CA PHE A 120 -17.29 -2.86 -4.74
C PHE A 120 -17.67 -1.49 -5.27
N ASP A 121 -18.11 -0.58 -4.39
CA ASP A 121 -18.68 0.70 -4.77
C ASP A 121 -17.63 1.79 -5.00
N ASN A 122 -16.43 1.64 -4.40
CA ASN A 122 -15.41 2.67 -4.45
C ASN A 122 -14.10 2.24 -5.15
N VAL A 123 -13.97 0.97 -5.55
CA VAL A 123 -12.72 0.47 -6.15
C VAL A 123 -12.46 1.03 -7.56
N GLY A 124 -13.50 1.32 -8.34
CA GLY A 124 -13.39 1.72 -9.74
C GLY A 124 -12.48 2.94 -9.97
N PRO A 125 -12.74 4.10 -9.32
CA PRO A 125 -11.89 5.29 -9.48
C PRO A 125 -10.43 5.06 -9.11
N VAL A 126 -10.13 4.25 -8.10
CA VAL A 126 -8.74 3.92 -7.74
C VAL A 126 -8.11 3.01 -8.78
N ALA A 127 -8.85 2.03 -9.29
CA ALA A 127 -8.39 1.13 -10.35
C ALA A 127 -8.13 1.85 -11.68
N SER A 128 -8.78 3.01 -11.92
CA SER A 128 -8.56 3.82 -13.13
C SER A 128 -7.25 4.62 -13.13
N ILE A 129 -6.55 4.72 -11.99
CA ILE A 129 -5.26 5.43 -11.90
C ILE A 129 -4.17 4.59 -12.60
N PRO A 130 -3.59 5.06 -13.73
CA PRO A 130 -2.75 4.20 -14.59
C PRO A 130 -1.45 3.71 -13.93
N GLN A 131 -0.99 4.41 -12.89
CA GLN A 131 0.25 4.08 -12.18
C GLN A 131 0.05 2.97 -11.14
N ILE A 132 -1.20 2.73 -10.68
CA ILE A 132 -1.49 1.69 -9.71
C ILE A 132 -1.47 0.32 -10.40
N ARG A 133 -0.63 -0.58 -9.88
CA ARG A 133 -0.41 -1.93 -10.44
C ARG A 133 -1.10 -3.03 -9.65
N GLU A 134 -1.35 -2.78 -8.36
CA GLU A 134 -1.95 -3.76 -7.45
C GLU A 134 -2.89 -3.08 -6.47
N LEU A 135 -3.99 -3.74 -6.13
CA LEU A 135 -4.93 -3.32 -5.11
C LEU A 135 -4.98 -4.36 -3.98
N ASN A 136 -4.69 -3.92 -2.75
CA ASN A 136 -4.69 -4.76 -1.56
C ASN A 136 -6.01 -4.61 -0.81
N ILE A 137 -6.91 -5.60 -0.97
CA ILE A 137 -8.27 -5.58 -0.45
C ILE A 137 -8.51 -6.84 0.37
N GLY A 138 -8.50 -6.73 1.69
CA GLY A 138 -8.71 -7.88 2.58
C GLY A 138 -10.03 -7.83 3.32
N HIS A 139 -10.21 -6.83 4.17
CA HIS A 139 -11.33 -6.73 5.12
C HIS A 139 -12.71 -6.88 4.45
N PHE A 140 -12.96 -6.10 3.41
CA PHE A 140 -14.22 -6.13 2.68
C PHE A 140 -14.46 -7.49 2.01
N LEU A 141 -13.45 -8.05 1.32
CA LEU A 141 -13.59 -9.31 0.61
C LEU A 141 -13.92 -10.48 1.54
N ILE A 142 -13.25 -10.55 2.69
CA ILE A 142 -13.51 -11.60 3.67
C ILE A 142 -14.87 -11.42 4.34
N GLY A 143 -15.24 -10.19 4.71
CA GLY A 143 -16.56 -9.90 5.26
C GLY A 143 -17.69 -10.27 4.31
N GLN A 144 -17.61 -9.86 3.05
CA GLN A 144 -18.61 -10.17 2.04
C GLN A 144 -18.67 -11.67 1.70
N ALA A 145 -17.53 -12.34 1.76
CA ALA A 145 -17.43 -13.77 1.48
C ALA A 145 -18.19 -14.66 2.48
N ILE A 146 -18.48 -14.16 3.68
CA ILE A 146 -19.30 -14.88 4.67
C ILE A 146 -20.74 -15.12 4.13
N ALA A 147 -21.28 -14.12 3.41
CA ALA A 147 -22.61 -14.21 2.83
C ALA A 147 -22.61 -14.87 1.44
N ASP A 148 -21.68 -14.50 0.56
CA ASP A 148 -21.73 -14.80 -0.88
C ASP A 148 -20.76 -15.88 -1.32
N GLY A 149 -19.84 -16.27 -0.44
CA GLY A 149 -18.74 -17.19 -0.76
C GLY A 149 -17.58 -16.52 -1.49
N LEU A 150 -16.35 -16.83 -1.08
CA LEU A 150 -15.12 -16.18 -1.58
C LEU A 150 -14.97 -16.20 -3.10
N PRO A 151 -15.27 -17.31 -3.83
CA PRO A 151 -15.14 -17.31 -5.30
C PRO A 151 -16.05 -16.31 -6.01
N ALA A 152 -17.26 -16.05 -5.50
CA ALA A 152 -18.19 -15.09 -6.07
C ALA A 152 -17.69 -13.65 -5.82
N VAL A 153 -17.29 -13.36 -4.59
CA VAL A 153 -16.78 -12.04 -4.20
C VAL A 153 -15.51 -11.65 -4.98
N ILE A 154 -14.57 -12.59 -5.16
CA ILE A 154 -13.36 -12.34 -5.94
C ILE A 154 -13.70 -12.09 -7.42
N ARG A 155 -14.62 -12.84 -8.03
CA ARG A 155 -15.03 -12.58 -9.42
C ARG A 155 -15.66 -11.20 -9.57
N GLU A 156 -16.55 -10.82 -8.66
CA GLU A 156 -17.19 -9.50 -8.68
C GLU A 156 -16.16 -8.38 -8.51
N MET A 157 -15.24 -8.49 -7.54
CA MET A 157 -14.20 -7.49 -7.35
C MET A 157 -13.33 -7.33 -8.61
N LYS A 158 -12.90 -8.44 -9.22
CA LYS A 158 -12.14 -8.39 -10.48
C LYS A 158 -12.92 -7.74 -11.61
N HIS A 159 -14.23 -7.97 -11.68
CA HIS A 159 -15.10 -7.33 -12.65
C HIS A 159 -15.15 -5.81 -12.45
N ARG A 160 -15.34 -5.35 -11.20
CA ARG A 160 -15.36 -3.91 -10.85
C ARG A 160 -14.02 -3.22 -11.15
N ILE A 161 -12.90 -3.87 -10.84
CA ILE A 161 -11.57 -3.37 -11.19
C ILE A 161 -11.42 -3.22 -12.71
N ALA A 162 -11.79 -4.24 -13.47
CA ALA A 162 -11.70 -4.19 -14.92
C ALA A 162 -12.57 -3.10 -15.55
N GLN A 163 -13.76 -2.85 -15.01
CA GLN A 163 -14.61 -1.73 -15.43
C GLN A 163 -13.97 -0.37 -15.16
N GLY A 164 -13.36 -0.18 -13.98
CA GLY A 164 -12.64 1.06 -13.64
C GLY A 164 -11.44 1.36 -14.55
N MET A 165 -10.75 0.33 -15.04
CA MET A 165 -9.60 0.49 -15.96
C MET A 165 -9.98 0.91 -17.38
N VAL A 166 -11.24 0.82 -17.77
CA VAL A 166 -11.76 1.11 -19.12
C VAL A 166 -12.48 2.47 -19.17
N SER A 167 -12.79 3.05 -18.01
CA SER A 167 -13.45 4.35 -17.86
C SER A 167 -12.48 5.50 -17.96
#